data_f97a83f09e8edf6db78378f926ec111a
#
_entry.id   f97a83f09e8edf6db78378f926ec111a
#
_cell.length_a   1.000
_cell.length_b   1.000
_cell.length_c   1.000
_cell.angle_alpha   90.00
_cell.angle_beta   90.00
_cell.angle_gamma   90.00
#
_symmetry.space_group_name_H-M   'P 1'
#
loop_
_entity.id
_entity.type
_entity.pdbx_description
1 polymer ?
#
loop_
_entity_poly.entity_id
_entity_poly.type
_entity_poly.pdbx_seq_one_letter_code
_entity_poly.pdbx_strand_id
1 'polypeptide(L)'
;IEAYKRCYDRFGIGDETYVTFASGGAFTKFSHEFQTICDAGEDYIYLHRGKNIAVNEEVLDEAIEELGVDRSELEKVKTAEVGNIFNFGTQKSEEMKLVFTDAEGKERYAYMGSYGIGITRVMGVIVEKFADDKGLVWPENVAPFKVHVVAIGEKGQELAGKFYDELANSGVD
;
A
#
# COMPACT_ATOMS: atom_id res chain seq x y z
N ILE A 1 9.26 5.58 1.98
CA ILE A 1 8.26 5.92 0.94
C ILE A 1 8.56 5.17 -0.36
N GLU A 2 9.75 5.30 -0.96
CA GLU A 2 10.07 4.68 -2.27
C GLU A 2 9.97 3.15 -2.30
N ALA A 3 10.29 2.47 -1.20
CA ALA A 3 10.11 1.01 -1.11
C ALA A 3 8.63 0.61 -1.19
N TYR A 4 7.76 1.36 -0.53
CA TYR A 4 6.30 1.15 -0.58
C TYR A 4 5.74 1.37 -1.98
N LYS A 5 6.13 2.46 -2.66
CA LYS A 5 5.72 2.72 -4.04
C LYS A 5 6.05 1.53 -4.94
N ARG A 6 7.31 1.03 -4.88
CA ARG A 6 7.71 -0.16 -5.65
C ARG A 6 6.91 -1.41 -5.30
N CYS A 7 6.45 -1.56 -4.05
CA CYS A 7 5.55 -2.66 -3.69
C CYS A 7 4.18 -2.50 -4.37
N TYR A 8 3.59 -1.32 -4.29
CA TYR A 8 2.29 -1.05 -4.90
C TYR A 8 2.33 -1.12 -6.43
N ASP A 9 3.45 -0.69 -7.06
CA ASP A 9 3.67 -0.89 -8.50
C ASP A 9 3.66 -2.38 -8.86
N ARG A 10 4.35 -3.22 -8.06
CA ARG A 10 4.35 -4.68 -8.25
C ARG A 10 2.98 -5.30 -8.02
N PHE A 11 2.18 -4.75 -7.14
CA PHE A 11 0.82 -5.19 -6.89
C PHE A 11 -0.17 -4.75 -7.99
N GLY A 12 0.28 -3.90 -8.92
CA GLY A 12 -0.54 -3.38 -10.01
C GLY A 12 -1.50 -2.26 -9.60
N ILE A 13 -1.32 -1.68 -8.40
CA ILE A 13 -2.15 -0.60 -7.85
C ILE A 13 -1.38 0.71 -7.67
N GLY A 14 -0.12 0.77 -8.09
CA GLY A 14 0.76 1.91 -7.84
C GLY A 14 0.27 3.22 -8.44
N ASP A 15 -0.26 3.21 -9.68
CA ASP A 15 -0.73 4.39 -10.39
C ASP A 15 -1.91 5.11 -9.69
N GLU A 16 -2.65 4.39 -8.84
CA GLU A 16 -3.78 4.93 -8.09
C GLU A 16 -3.57 4.91 -6.57
N THR A 17 -2.32 4.68 -6.13
CA THR A 17 -1.92 4.74 -4.73
C THR A 17 -1.14 6.02 -4.45
N TYR A 18 -1.68 6.85 -3.59
CA TYR A 18 -1.14 8.16 -3.24
C TYR A 18 -0.56 8.15 -1.84
N VAL A 19 0.55 8.86 -1.66
CA VAL A 19 1.09 9.18 -0.34
C VAL A 19 0.35 10.41 0.17
N THR A 20 -0.37 10.27 1.27
CA THR A 20 -1.17 11.34 1.84
C THR A 20 -0.58 11.87 3.13
N PHE A 21 -0.83 13.15 3.40
CA PHE A 21 -0.75 13.68 4.75
C PHE A 21 -1.99 13.24 5.52
N ALA A 22 -1.78 12.64 6.68
CA ALA A 22 -2.83 12.15 7.57
C ALA A 22 -2.51 12.51 9.03
N SER A 23 -3.46 12.29 9.93
CA SER A 23 -3.25 12.54 11.35
C SER A 23 -2.12 11.67 11.90
N GLY A 24 -1.19 12.29 12.60
CA GLY A 24 -0.16 11.57 13.39
C GLY A 24 -0.68 11.07 14.73
N GLY A 25 -1.92 11.33 15.06
CA GLY A 25 -2.56 10.98 16.31
C GLY A 25 -1.84 11.57 17.54
N ALA A 26 -1.60 10.73 18.53
CA ALA A 26 -0.90 11.15 19.76
C ALA A 26 0.63 11.27 19.61
N PHE A 27 1.18 11.02 18.43
CA PHE A 27 2.63 10.83 18.27
C PHE A 27 3.32 11.93 17.48
N THR A 28 2.68 12.42 16.43
CA THR A 28 3.22 13.48 15.55
C THR A 28 2.09 14.33 15.02
N LYS A 29 2.38 15.56 14.53
CA LYS A 29 1.36 16.41 13.90
C LYS A 29 0.75 15.71 12.69
N PHE A 30 1.61 15.15 11.82
CA PHE A 30 1.20 14.41 10.64
C PHE A 30 1.91 13.06 10.54
N SER A 31 1.22 12.10 9.95
CA SER A 31 1.77 10.84 9.46
C SER A 31 1.69 10.80 7.94
N HIS A 32 2.20 9.71 7.34
CA HIS A 32 2.02 9.44 5.92
C HIS A 32 1.26 8.14 5.77
N GLU A 33 0.17 8.19 5.03
CA GLU A 33 -0.59 7.02 4.63
C GLU A 33 -0.43 6.78 3.14
N PHE A 34 -0.62 5.54 2.74
CA PHE A 34 -0.76 5.15 1.35
C PHE A 34 -2.22 4.82 1.12
N GLN A 35 -2.87 5.66 0.34
CA GLN A 35 -4.30 5.60 0.05
C GLN A 35 -4.50 5.23 -1.42
N THR A 36 -5.15 4.09 -1.68
CA THR A 36 -5.47 3.64 -3.05
C THR A 36 -6.91 4.01 -3.38
N ILE A 37 -7.13 4.62 -4.55
CA ILE A 37 -8.49 4.90 -5.04
C ILE A 37 -9.26 3.59 -5.18
N CYS A 38 -10.40 3.49 -4.47
CA CYS A 38 -11.19 2.27 -4.39
C CYS A 38 -12.62 2.58 -3.93
N ASP A 39 -13.62 2.15 -4.70
CA ASP A 39 -15.03 2.41 -4.38
C ASP A 39 -15.50 1.68 -3.12
N ALA A 40 -14.87 0.54 -2.80
CA ALA A 40 -15.10 -0.18 -1.55
C ALA A 40 -14.34 0.39 -0.34
N GLY A 41 -13.52 1.42 -0.55
CA GLY A 41 -12.77 2.09 0.52
C GLY A 41 -13.68 2.78 1.54
N GLU A 42 -13.13 3.13 2.67
CA GLU A 42 -13.84 3.80 3.79
C GLU A 42 -13.39 5.25 4.00
N ASP A 43 -12.24 5.64 3.42
CA ASP A 43 -11.65 6.96 3.57
C ASP A 43 -11.94 7.88 2.38
N TYR A 44 -11.72 9.16 2.60
CA TYR A 44 -11.70 10.17 1.55
C TYR A 44 -10.40 10.95 1.59
N ILE A 45 -9.80 11.14 0.42
CA ILE A 45 -8.65 12.01 0.24
C ILE A 45 -8.95 13.11 -0.76
N TYR A 46 -8.18 14.19 -0.69
CA TYR A 46 -8.23 15.32 -1.58
C TYR A 46 -6.95 15.38 -2.40
N LEU A 47 -7.09 15.30 -3.73
CA LEU A 47 -5.98 15.20 -4.69
C LEU A 47 -5.81 16.48 -5.49
N HIS A 48 -4.57 16.96 -5.58
CA HIS A 48 -4.13 17.88 -6.60
C HIS A 48 -3.25 17.14 -7.60
N ARG A 49 -3.84 16.59 -8.67
CA ARG A 49 -3.12 15.73 -9.62
C ARG A 49 -1.90 16.41 -10.24
N GLY A 50 -2.01 17.71 -10.58
CA GLY A 50 -0.92 18.47 -11.21
C GLY A 50 0.29 18.73 -10.30
N LYS A 51 0.09 18.81 -8.98
CA LYS A 51 1.16 19.03 -7.99
C LYS A 51 1.55 17.74 -7.26
N ASN A 52 0.86 16.61 -7.54
CA ASN A 52 1.03 15.32 -6.84
C ASN A 52 0.90 15.46 -5.32
N ILE A 53 -0.09 16.24 -4.89
CA ILE A 53 -0.43 16.46 -3.48
C ILE A 53 -1.67 15.63 -3.15
N ALA A 54 -1.63 14.89 -2.05
CA ALA A 54 -2.77 14.15 -1.54
C ALA A 54 -2.89 14.39 -0.03
N VAL A 55 -4.10 14.67 0.43
CA VAL A 55 -4.40 14.98 1.83
C VAL A 55 -5.60 14.18 2.29
N ASN A 56 -5.49 13.51 3.44
CA ASN A 56 -6.63 12.85 4.06
C ASN A 56 -7.64 13.90 4.56
N GLU A 57 -8.94 13.59 4.44
CA GLU A 57 -10.03 14.47 4.85
C GLU A 57 -9.89 14.95 6.31
N GLU A 58 -9.35 14.08 7.19
CA GLU A 58 -9.18 14.36 8.61
C GLU A 58 -8.30 15.58 8.94
N VAL A 59 -7.33 15.87 8.08
CA VAL A 59 -6.35 16.96 8.28
C VAL A 59 -6.39 18.00 7.18
N LEU A 60 -7.46 17.99 6.37
CA LEU A 60 -7.55 18.79 5.17
C LEU A 60 -7.30 20.29 5.43
N ASP A 61 -8.01 20.88 6.38
CA ASP A 61 -7.96 22.33 6.61
C ASP A 61 -6.57 22.80 7.08
N GLU A 62 -5.91 22.00 7.94
CA GLU A 62 -4.57 22.31 8.43
C GLU A 62 -3.51 22.09 7.33
N ALA A 63 -3.65 21.01 6.57
CA ALA A 63 -2.66 20.64 5.56
C ALA A 63 -2.69 21.56 4.34
N ILE A 64 -3.86 22.00 3.86
CA ILE A 64 -3.96 22.94 2.71
C ILE A 64 -3.36 24.30 3.03
N GLU A 65 -3.50 24.78 4.27
CA GLU A 65 -2.87 26.03 4.72
C GLU A 65 -1.34 25.91 4.67
N GLU A 66 -0.79 24.81 5.19
CA GLU A 66 0.65 24.55 5.21
C GLU A 66 1.23 24.33 3.81
N LEU A 67 0.48 23.68 2.93
CA LEU A 67 0.90 23.37 1.56
C LEU A 67 0.65 24.54 0.56
N GLY A 68 -0.10 25.54 0.97
CA GLY A 68 -0.44 26.68 0.10
C GLY A 68 -1.25 26.28 -1.14
N VAL A 69 -2.23 25.37 -0.95
CA VAL A 69 -3.09 24.87 -2.03
C VAL A 69 -4.53 25.34 -1.78
N ASP A 70 -5.22 25.82 -2.84
CA ASP A 70 -6.63 26.16 -2.74
C ASP A 70 -7.50 24.89 -2.75
N ARG A 71 -8.47 24.84 -1.83
CA ARG A 71 -9.41 23.69 -1.74
C ARG A 71 -10.18 23.46 -3.04
N SER A 72 -10.45 24.51 -3.80
CA SER A 72 -11.15 24.42 -5.10
C SER A 72 -10.32 23.73 -6.19
N GLU A 73 -9.01 23.61 -6.02
CA GLU A 73 -8.10 22.90 -6.93
C GLU A 73 -8.03 21.40 -6.62
N LEU A 74 -8.68 20.93 -5.54
CA LEU A 74 -8.62 19.57 -5.04
C LEU A 74 -9.83 18.75 -5.46
N GLU A 75 -9.58 17.56 -5.95
CA GLU A 75 -10.59 16.54 -6.26
C GLU A 75 -10.79 15.63 -5.05
N LYS A 76 -12.01 15.49 -4.55
CA LYS A 76 -12.35 14.52 -3.50
C LYS A 76 -12.54 13.14 -4.11
N VAL A 77 -11.80 12.15 -3.64
CA VAL A 77 -11.89 10.76 -4.11
C VAL A 77 -11.99 9.80 -2.93
N LYS A 78 -12.69 8.69 -3.15
CA LYS A 78 -12.83 7.61 -2.15
C LYS A 78 -11.68 6.64 -2.24
N THR A 79 -11.12 6.24 -1.09
CA THR A 79 -9.90 5.44 -1.01
C THR A 79 -9.93 4.41 0.11
N ALA A 80 -9.01 3.47 0.03
CA ALA A 80 -8.68 2.54 1.10
C ALA A 80 -7.22 2.75 1.54
N GLU A 81 -6.98 2.86 2.85
CA GLU A 81 -5.63 2.91 3.42
C GLU A 81 -4.95 1.55 3.29
N VAL A 82 -3.93 1.45 2.45
CA VAL A 82 -3.17 0.21 2.20
C VAL A 82 -1.85 0.11 2.96
N GLY A 83 -1.43 1.19 3.59
CA GLY A 83 -0.24 1.21 4.44
C GLY A 83 0.00 2.57 5.06
N ASN A 84 0.87 2.60 6.06
CA ASN A 84 1.25 3.84 6.75
C ASN A 84 2.73 3.88 7.15
N ILE A 85 3.18 5.09 7.44
CA ILE A 85 4.51 5.38 7.98
C ILE A 85 4.38 6.43 9.08
N PHE A 86 4.82 6.08 10.27
CA PHE A 86 4.95 7.00 11.40
C PHE A 86 6.42 7.26 11.69
N ASN A 87 6.77 8.53 11.82
CA ASN A 87 8.07 8.97 12.27
C ASN A 87 7.93 9.54 13.70
N PHE A 88 8.38 8.79 14.68
CA PHE A 88 8.31 9.19 16.11
C PHE A 88 9.51 10.02 16.55
N GLY A 89 10.53 10.17 15.69
CA GLY A 89 11.79 10.81 16.10
C GLY A 89 12.39 10.13 17.31
N THR A 90 12.78 10.92 18.33
CA THR A 90 13.29 10.43 19.61
C THR A 90 12.25 10.48 20.73
N GLN A 91 11.06 11.05 20.50
CA GLN A 91 10.06 11.27 21.54
C GLN A 91 9.72 9.99 22.32
N LYS A 92 9.45 8.90 21.61
CA LYS A 92 9.10 7.62 22.27
C LYS A 92 10.25 7.01 23.04
N SER A 93 11.46 7.09 22.50
CA SER A 93 12.65 6.60 23.19
C SER A 93 12.98 7.42 24.43
N GLU A 94 12.73 8.72 24.42
CA GLU A 94 12.86 9.60 25.60
C GLU A 94 11.85 9.21 26.68
N GLU A 95 10.57 9.04 26.33
CA GLU A 95 9.51 8.59 27.25
C GLU A 95 9.85 7.22 27.88
N MET A 96 10.39 6.30 27.07
CA MET A 96 10.78 4.96 27.50
C MET A 96 12.17 4.87 28.13
N LYS A 97 12.94 5.96 28.11
CA LYS A 97 14.35 6.01 28.49
C LYS A 97 15.21 4.99 27.75
N LEU A 98 14.90 4.78 26.47
CA LEU A 98 15.60 3.87 25.59
C LEU A 98 16.78 4.57 24.94
N VAL A 99 17.97 4.30 25.45
CA VAL A 99 19.24 4.87 24.98
C VAL A 99 20.16 3.79 24.42
N PHE A 100 21.08 4.21 23.56
CA PHE A 100 22.22 3.42 23.10
C PHE A 100 23.49 4.26 23.20
N THR A 101 24.63 3.61 23.23
CA THR A 101 25.93 4.29 23.20
C THR A 101 26.41 4.39 21.75
N ASP A 102 26.67 5.61 21.27
CA ASP A 102 27.16 5.86 19.94
C ASP A 102 28.66 5.52 19.79
N ALA A 103 29.21 5.67 18.58
CA ALA A 103 30.61 5.36 18.29
C ALA A 103 31.62 6.24 19.05
N GLU A 104 31.15 7.40 19.53
CA GLU A 104 31.94 8.36 20.33
C GLU A 104 31.80 8.10 21.83
N GLY A 105 31.10 7.04 22.24
CA GLY A 105 30.87 6.66 23.65
C GLY A 105 29.84 7.52 24.37
N LYS A 106 28.96 8.24 23.64
CA LYS A 106 27.89 9.07 24.20
C LYS A 106 26.56 8.34 24.18
N GLU A 107 25.77 8.51 25.23
CA GLU A 107 24.37 8.05 25.23
C GLU A 107 23.50 8.91 24.31
N ARG A 108 22.71 8.25 23.47
CA ARG A 108 21.75 8.84 22.55
C ARG A 108 20.42 8.14 22.66
N TYR A 109 19.33 8.87 22.50
CA TYR A 109 18.01 8.27 22.35
C TYR A 109 17.85 7.64 20.97
N ALA A 110 17.21 6.49 20.90
CA ALA A 110 16.96 5.80 19.65
C ALA A 110 15.96 6.56 18.77
N TYR A 111 16.27 6.72 17.49
CA TYR A 111 15.32 7.26 16.53
C TYR A 111 14.37 6.16 16.11
N MET A 112 13.06 6.39 16.24
CA MET A 112 12.04 5.36 16.07
C MET A 112 11.06 5.71 14.95
N GLY A 113 10.58 4.68 14.25
CA GLY A 113 9.51 4.78 13.28
C GLY A 113 8.70 3.50 13.22
N SER A 114 7.49 3.59 12.71
CA SER A 114 6.62 2.44 12.43
C SER A 114 6.29 2.39 10.95
N TYR A 115 6.30 1.17 10.40
CA TYR A 115 6.11 0.92 8.99
C TYR A 115 5.16 -0.26 8.82
N GLY A 116 4.04 -0.06 8.13
CA GLY A 116 3.04 -1.10 7.94
C GLY A 116 2.42 -1.10 6.54
N ILE A 117 2.30 -2.29 5.95
CA ILE A 117 1.47 -2.55 4.77
C ILE A 117 0.37 -3.51 5.20
N GLY A 118 -0.89 -3.12 4.96
CA GLY A 118 -2.05 -3.95 5.26
C GLY A 118 -2.25 -5.03 4.20
N ILE A 119 -1.56 -6.18 4.33
CA ILE A 119 -1.52 -7.23 3.30
C ILE A 119 -2.93 -7.71 2.92
N THR A 120 -3.80 -7.96 3.90
CA THR A 120 -5.19 -8.38 3.65
C THR A 120 -6.03 -7.28 3.01
N ARG A 121 -5.79 -6.02 3.37
CA ARG A 121 -6.45 -4.87 2.77
C ARG A 121 -5.98 -4.66 1.34
N VAL A 122 -4.68 -4.77 1.06
CA VAL A 122 -4.11 -4.76 -0.30
C VAL A 122 -4.75 -5.85 -1.16
N MET A 123 -4.90 -7.06 -0.63
CA MET A 123 -5.59 -8.15 -1.34
C MET A 123 -7.03 -7.77 -1.69
N GLY A 124 -7.78 -7.20 -0.74
CA GLY A 124 -9.14 -6.72 -0.98
C GLY A 124 -9.21 -5.63 -2.05
N VAL A 125 -8.30 -4.66 -2.01
CA VAL A 125 -8.21 -3.59 -3.03
C VAL A 125 -7.87 -4.16 -4.41
N ILE A 126 -6.96 -5.12 -4.52
CA ILE A 126 -6.64 -5.79 -5.79
C ILE A 126 -7.89 -6.49 -6.34
N VAL A 127 -8.63 -7.19 -5.50
CA VAL A 127 -9.89 -7.85 -5.90
C VAL A 127 -10.90 -6.84 -6.44
N GLU A 128 -11.15 -5.75 -5.71
CA GLU A 128 -12.08 -4.70 -6.13
C GLU A 128 -11.70 -4.06 -7.46
N LYS A 129 -10.40 -3.87 -7.71
CA LYS A 129 -9.92 -3.19 -8.92
C LYS A 129 -9.87 -4.08 -10.15
N PHE A 130 -9.61 -5.37 -9.99
CA PHE A 130 -9.31 -6.26 -11.09
C PHE A 130 -10.32 -7.40 -11.27
N ALA A 131 -11.31 -7.56 -10.37
CA ALA A 131 -12.38 -8.51 -10.59
C ALA A 131 -13.25 -8.12 -11.79
N ASP A 132 -13.74 -9.13 -12.50
CA ASP A 132 -14.73 -8.99 -13.55
C ASP A 132 -16.02 -9.76 -13.19
N ASP A 133 -16.95 -9.84 -14.13
CA ASP A 133 -18.23 -10.57 -13.97
C ASP A 133 -18.07 -12.11 -13.86
N LYS A 134 -16.86 -12.62 -14.07
CA LYS A 134 -16.53 -14.06 -13.99
C LYS A 134 -15.76 -14.44 -12.74
N GLY A 135 -15.16 -13.47 -12.06
CA GLY A 135 -14.41 -13.71 -10.83
C GLY A 135 -13.19 -12.83 -10.64
N LEU A 136 -12.23 -13.34 -9.87
CA LEU A 136 -11.01 -12.62 -9.51
C LEU A 136 -10.00 -12.68 -10.64
N VAL A 137 -9.47 -11.52 -11.02
CA VAL A 137 -8.38 -11.38 -11.98
C VAL A 137 -7.16 -10.85 -11.23
N TRP A 138 -6.17 -11.70 -11.03
CA TRP A 138 -4.95 -11.31 -10.33
C TRP A 138 -3.96 -10.65 -11.29
N PRO A 139 -3.34 -9.52 -10.93
CA PRO A 139 -2.16 -9.04 -11.64
C PRO A 139 -1.08 -10.13 -11.69
N GLU A 140 -0.35 -10.24 -12.80
CA GLU A 140 0.62 -11.32 -13.04
C GLU A 140 1.63 -11.47 -11.89
N ASN A 141 2.10 -10.36 -11.33
CA ASN A 141 3.10 -10.35 -10.25
C ASN A 141 2.59 -10.87 -8.90
N VAL A 142 1.28 -11.00 -8.72
CA VAL A 142 0.66 -11.47 -7.47
C VAL A 142 -0.20 -12.72 -7.68
N ALA A 143 -0.36 -13.16 -8.93
CA ALA A 143 -0.98 -14.43 -9.23
C ALA A 143 -0.17 -15.57 -8.59
N PRO A 144 -0.82 -16.53 -7.90
CA PRO A 144 -0.10 -17.61 -7.24
C PRO A 144 0.64 -18.51 -8.23
N PHE A 145 0.13 -18.62 -9.47
CA PHE A 145 0.74 -19.41 -10.55
C PHE A 145 0.53 -18.71 -11.88
N LYS A 146 1.45 -18.90 -12.83
CA LYS A 146 1.33 -18.36 -14.18
C LYS A 146 0.27 -19.09 -15.00
N VAL A 147 0.11 -20.39 -14.77
CA VAL A 147 -0.83 -21.25 -15.49
C VAL A 147 -1.63 -22.09 -14.51
N HIS A 148 -2.94 -22.10 -14.66
CA HIS A 148 -3.84 -22.99 -13.94
C HIS A 148 -4.45 -24.01 -14.91
N VAL A 149 -4.11 -25.28 -14.74
CA VAL A 149 -4.62 -26.35 -15.59
C VAL A 149 -5.90 -26.93 -15.00
N VAL A 150 -7.01 -26.83 -15.74
CA VAL A 150 -8.31 -27.36 -15.35
C VAL A 150 -8.66 -28.58 -16.21
N ALA A 151 -8.69 -29.75 -15.56
CA ALA A 151 -9.05 -31.01 -16.22
C ALA A 151 -10.58 -31.19 -16.24
N ILE A 152 -11.16 -31.46 -17.41
CA ILE A 152 -12.59 -31.74 -17.57
C ILE A 152 -12.78 -33.16 -18.10
N GLY A 153 -13.42 -34.02 -17.29
CA GLY A 153 -13.67 -35.43 -17.59
C GLY A 153 -12.40 -36.32 -17.54
N GLU A 154 -12.59 -37.63 -17.74
CA GLU A 154 -11.50 -38.59 -17.60
C GLU A 154 -10.35 -38.38 -18.60
N LYS A 155 -10.69 -38.13 -19.87
CA LYS A 155 -9.69 -37.82 -20.90
C LYS A 155 -8.95 -36.51 -20.62
N GLY A 156 -9.64 -35.52 -20.03
CA GLY A 156 -9.03 -34.27 -19.63
C GLY A 156 -8.00 -34.45 -18.53
N GLN A 157 -8.25 -35.35 -17.57
CA GLN A 157 -7.30 -35.63 -16.49
C GLN A 157 -5.99 -36.25 -17.00
N GLU A 158 -6.05 -37.17 -17.94
CA GLU A 158 -4.84 -37.77 -18.54
C GLU A 158 -4.01 -36.73 -19.32
N LEU A 159 -4.68 -35.89 -20.10
CA LEU A 159 -4.03 -34.80 -20.86
C LEU A 159 -3.47 -33.71 -19.92
N ALA A 160 -4.20 -33.36 -18.87
CA ALA A 160 -3.76 -32.35 -17.91
C ALA A 160 -2.47 -32.75 -17.20
N GLY A 161 -2.34 -34.05 -16.83
CA GLY A 161 -1.10 -34.57 -16.24
C GLY A 161 0.12 -34.39 -17.16
N LYS A 162 -0.03 -34.78 -18.42
CA LYS A 162 1.06 -34.61 -19.40
C LYS A 162 1.41 -33.15 -19.63
N PHE A 163 0.40 -32.29 -19.73
CA PHE A 163 0.59 -30.85 -19.96
C PHE A 163 1.24 -30.17 -18.73
N TYR A 164 0.83 -30.58 -17.53
CA TYR A 164 1.46 -30.11 -16.30
C TYR A 164 2.95 -30.46 -16.26
N ASP A 165 3.31 -31.72 -16.58
CA ASP A 165 4.70 -32.16 -16.60
C ASP A 165 5.54 -31.40 -17.64
N GLU A 166 4.98 -31.10 -18.83
CA GLU A 166 5.64 -30.30 -19.86
C GLU A 166 5.89 -28.86 -19.40
N LEU A 167 4.88 -28.22 -18.76
CA LEU A 167 5.01 -26.86 -18.21
C LEU A 167 6.07 -26.82 -17.10
N ALA A 168 5.99 -27.74 -16.15
CA ALA A 168 6.94 -27.82 -15.02
C ALA A 168 8.39 -28.06 -15.52
N ASN A 169 8.57 -28.95 -16.50
CA ASN A 169 9.89 -29.19 -17.11
C ASN A 169 10.42 -27.98 -17.90
N SER A 170 9.52 -27.09 -18.36
CA SER A 170 9.87 -25.84 -19.05
C SER A 170 10.09 -24.68 -18.08
N GLY A 171 10.00 -24.91 -16.77
CA GLY A 171 10.16 -23.88 -15.73
C GLY A 171 8.97 -22.90 -15.64
N VAL A 172 7.80 -23.33 -16.10
CA VAL A 172 6.54 -22.59 -15.92
C VAL A 172 5.85 -23.09 -14.65
N ASP A 173 5.58 -22.14 -13.77
CA ASP A 173 4.94 -22.33 -12.48
C ASP A 173 3.45 -21.93 -12.54
#